data_7778fdd72edc333bf1eafadfdfb9a3e4
#
_entry.id   7778fdd72edc333bf1eafadfdfb9a3e4
#
_cell.length_a   1.000
_cell.length_b   1.000
_cell.length_c   1.000
_cell.angle_alpha   90.00
_cell.angle_beta   90.00
_cell.angle_gamma   90.00
#
_symmetry.space_group_name_H-M   'P 1'
#
loop_
_entity.id
_entity.type
_entity.pdbx_description
1 polymer ?
#
loop_
_entity_poly.entity_id
_entity_poly.type
_entity_poly.pdbx_seq_one_letter_code
_entity_poly.pdbx_strand_id
1 'polypeptide(L)'
;MKKLYSFLAGIVAIILVLWGIATHLDSKINSRDSQKLVIYNWGDYIDPELLERFTEETGIQVQYETFDSNEAMYTKIKQGGTTYDIAIPSEYMINKMKDEDLLVPLDYSKIEGLENIGPEFLNQSFDKGNKFSIPYFWGTLGIVYNETMVEEAPEHWDDLWKPEYKNSIMLFDGAREVLGLGLNSFGYSLNSKDTQQLEETVDKLYKLTPNIKAIVADEMKGYMIQNNAAIGVTFSGEVSQMLEKNENLRYVVPTEASNLWFDNMVIPKTVKNQDAAYAFINFMLKPENALKNAEYVGYSTPNLPAKELLPEEKKEDKAFYPDAETMKHLEVYEKFDHKWTGKYSDLFLQFKMYRK
;
A
#
# COMPACT_ATOMS: atom_id res chain seq x y z
N MET A 1 -29.15 -54.61 -36.54
CA MET A 1 -29.43 -54.12 -35.15
C MET A 1 -28.32 -54.53 -34.17
N LYS A 2 -27.90 -55.76 -34.04
CA LYS A 2 -26.83 -56.16 -33.04
C LYS A 2 -25.52 -55.38 -33.20
N LYS A 3 -25.04 -55.15 -34.43
CA LYS A 3 -23.83 -54.33 -34.69
C LYS A 3 -23.95 -52.87 -34.29
N LEU A 4 -25.14 -52.27 -34.37
CA LEU A 4 -25.40 -50.90 -33.95
C LEU A 4 -25.38 -50.76 -32.45
N TYR A 5 -25.98 -51.73 -31.71
CA TYR A 5 -25.93 -51.77 -30.26
C TYR A 5 -24.52 -51.96 -29.70
N SER A 6 -23.69 -52.83 -30.34
CA SER A 6 -22.29 -52.99 -29.97
C SER A 6 -21.47 -51.70 -30.21
N PHE A 7 -21.74 -50.97 -31.28
CA PHE A 7 -21.08 -49.68 -31.58
C PHE A 7 -21.49 -48.62 -30.55
N LEU A 8 -22.78 -48.49 -30.24
CA LEU A 8 -23.29 -47.60 -29.21
C LEU A 8 -22.74 -47.92 -27.81
N ALA A 9 -22.66 -49.19 -27.43
CA ALA A 9 -22.05 -49.62 -26.18
C ALA A 9 -20.56 -49.26 -26.08
N GLY A 10 -19.83 -49.36 -27.19
CA GLY A 10 -18.43 -48.92 -27.31
C GLY A 10 -18.27 -47.41 -27.06
N ILE A 11 -19.14 -46.57 -27.67
CA ILE A 11 -19.13 -45.13 -27.45
C ILE A 11 -19.43 -44.79 -25.99
N VAL A 12 -20.44 -45.41 -25.37
CA VAL A 12 -20.76 -45.14 -23.95
C VAL A 12 -19.61 -45.54 -23.04
N ALA A 13 -18.92 -46.67 -23.33
CA ALA A 13 -17.76 -47.08 -22.54
C ALA A 13 -16.60 -46.07 -22.65
N ILE A 14 -16.34 -45.53 -23.86
CA ILE A 14 -15.33 -44.48 -24.05
C ILE A 14 -15.70 -43.20 -23.31
N ILE A 15 -16.97 -42.78 -23.36
CA ILE A 15 -17.44 -41.59 -22.59
C ILE A 15 -17.25 -41.78 -21.09
N LEU A 16 -17.56 -42.92 -20.55
CA LEU A 16 -17.39 -43.23 -19.12
C LEU A 16 -15.91 -43.22 -18.72
N VAL A 17 -15.04 -43.73 -19.57
CA VAL A 17 -13.57 -43.72 -19.33
C VAL A 17 -13.06 -42.29 -19.35
N LEU A 18 -13.46 -41.48 -20.36
CA LEU A 18 -13.06 -40.08 -20.48
C LEU A 18 -13.59 -39.26 -19.29
N TRP A 19 -14.82 -39.52 -18.85
CA TRP A 19 -15.40 -38.89 -17.66
C TRP A 19 -14.65 -39.24 -16.39
N GLY A 20 -14.29 -40.55 -16.19
CA GLY A 20 -13.47 -41.01 -15.08
C GLY A 20 -12.06 -40.38 -15.08
N ILE A 21 -11.43 -40.23 -16.27
CA ILE A 21 -10.14 -39.54 -16.40
C ILE A 21 -10.30 -38.06 -16.04
N ALA A 22 -11.32 -37.38 -16.56
CA ALA A 22 -11.59 -35.98 -16.28
C ALA A 22 -11.79 -35.73 -14.77
N THR A 23 -12.64 -36.52 -14.11
CA THR A 23 -12.88 -36.41 -12.66
C THR A 23 -11.63 -36.70 -11.82
N HIS A 24 -10.78 -37.66 -12.26
CA HIS A 24 -9.52 -37.92 -11.58
C HIS A 24 -8.48 -36.82 -11.77
N LEU A 25 -8.43 -36.22 -12.95
CA LEU A 25 -7.58 -35.06 -13.21
C LEU A 25 -8.05 -33.84 -12.42
N ASP A 26 -9.36 -33.55 -12.41
CA ASP A 26 -9.94 -32.46 -11.61
C ASP A 26 -9.67 -32.63 -10.10
N SER A 27 -9.78 -33.86 -9.57
CA SER A 27 -9.46 -34.13 -8.17
C SER A 27 -7.97 -33.92 -7.83
N LYS A 28 -7.06 -34.27 -8.75
CA LYS A 28 -5.61 -34.02 -8.59
C LYS A 28 -5.25 -32.54 -8.73
N ILE A 29 -5.91 -31.81 -9.62
CA ILE A 29 -5.71 -30.38 -9.79
C ILE A 29 -6.21 -29.66 -8.53
N ASN A 30 -7.43 -29.94 -8.09
CA ASN A 30 -8.00 -29.37 -6.87
C ASN A 30 -7.17 -29.67 -5.61
N SER A 31 -6.62 -30.91 -5.49
CA SER A 31 -5.75 -31.24 -4.36
C SER A 31 -4.38 -30.54 -4.39
N ARG A 32 -3.88 -30.18 -5.58
CA ARG A 32 -2.65 -29.38 -5.73
C ARG A 32 -2.91 -27.89 -5.49
N ASP A 33 -4.03 -27.36 -5.97
CA ASP A 33 -4.42 -25.97 -5.76
C ASP A 33 -4.78 -25.71 -4.28
N SER A 34 -5.35 -26.69 -3.56
CA SER A 34 -5.61 -26.58 -2.12
C SER A 34 -4.36 -26.56 -1.24
N GLN A 35 -3.20 -26.90 -1.79
CA GLN A 35 -1.90 -26.86 -1.11
C GLN A 35 -1.04 -25.65 -1.53
N LYS A 36 -1.62 -24.69 -2.25
CA LYS A 36 -0.90 -23.53 -2.78
C LYS A 36 -1.64 -22.24 -2.46
N LEU A 37 -0.89 -21.23 -2.08
CA LEU A 37 -1.34 -19.84 -1.91
C LEU A 37 -0.56 -18.94 -2.87
N VAL A 38 -1.26 -18.14 -3.65
CA VAL A 38 -0.65 -17.18 -4.56
C VAL A 38 -0.85 -15.77 -4.01
N ILE A 39 0.25 -15.14 -3.60
CA ILE A 39 0.28 -13.79 -3.03
C ILE A 39 0.81 -12.82 -4.09
N TYR A 40 0.13 -11.68 -4.27
CA TYR A 40 0.52 -10.61 -5.15
C TYR A 40 0.74 -9.32 -4.34
N ASN A 41 2.01 -8.95 -4.15
CA ASN A 41 2.44 -7.91 -3.24
C ASN A 41 3.42 -6.93 -3.91
N TRP A 42 3.79 -5.90 -3.22
CA TRP A 42 4.91 -5.02 -3.57
C TRP A 42 6.25 -5.77 -3.50
N GLY A 43 7.28 -5.26 -4.19
CA GLY A 43 8.64 -5.75 -4.01
C GLY A 43 9.15 -5.45 -2.60
N ASP A 44 9.96 -6.37 -2.02
CA ASP A 44 10.58 -6.25 -0.69
C ASP A 44 9.62 -5.85 0.45
N TYR A 45 8.39 -6.37 0.43
CA TYR A 45 7.31 -5.93 1.30
C TYR A 45 6.81 -7.01 2.27
N ILE A 46 7.58 -8.06 2.42
CA ILE A 46 7.38 -9.11 3.42
C ILE A 46 8.73 -9.78 3.73
N ASP A 47 8.94 -10.13 5.00
CA ASP A 47 10.09 -10.95 5.39
C ASP A 47 9.98 -12.36 4.75
N PRO A 48 10.93 -12.77 3.90
CA PRO A 48 10.89 -14.09 3.26
C PRO A 48 10.83 -15.25 4.24
N GLU A 49 11.40 -15.12 5.44
CA GLU A 49 11.33 -16.17 6.47
C GLU A 49 9.89 -16.41 6.97
N LEU A 50 9.01 -15.40 6.89
CA LEU A 50 7.59 -15.59 7.20
C LEU A 50 6.86 -16.46 6.18
N LEU A 51 7.26 -16.38 4.91
CA LEU A 51 6.69 -17.24 3.86
C LEU A 51 7.11 -18.72 4.06
N GLU A 52 8.37 -18.94 4.43
CA GLU A 52 8.91 -20.26 4.75
C GLU A 52 8.20 -20.82 6.00
N ARG A 53 8.13 -20.04 7.07
CA ARG A 53 7.47 -20.39 8.32
C ARG A 53 5.96 -20.68 8.12
N PHE A 54 5.26 -19.89 7.32
CA PHE A 54 3.86 -20.17 6.97
C PHE A 54 3.72 -21.53 6.29
N THR A 55 4.63 -21.84 5.36
CA THR A 55 4.64 -23.15 4.69
C THR A 55 4.93 -24.30 5.66
N GLU A 56 5.87 -24.12 6.60
CA GLU A 56 6.20 -25.11 7.62
C GLU A 56 5.03 -25.36 8.58
N GLU A 57 4.34 -24.31 9.05
CA GLU A 57 3.23 -24.41 10.00
C GLU A 57 1.96 -25.00 9.36
N THR A 58 1.70 -24.71 8.08
CA THR A 58 0.42 -25.04 7.44
C THR A 58 0.49 -26.15 6.39
N GLY A 59 1.67 -26.44 5.87
CA GLY A 59 1.87 -27.29 4.70
C GLY A 59 1.47 -26.65 3.37
N ILE A 60 1.04 -25.38 3.37
CA ILE A 60 0.60 -24.65 2.18
C ILE A 60 1.81 -24.00 1.52
N GLN A 61 2.07 -24.34 0.26
CA GLN A 61 3.17 -23.75 -0.53
C GLN A 61 2.82 -22.33 -0.97
N VAL A 62 3.71 -21.37 -0.72
CA VAL A 62 3.51 -19.99 -1.16
C VAL A 62 4.15 -19.77 -2.52
N GLN A 63 3.38 -19.20 -3.45
CA GLN A 63 3.87 -18.55 -4.65
C GLN A 63 3.76 -17.04 -4.45
N TYR A 64 4.89 -16.37 -4.38
CA TYR A 64 4.96 -14.92 -4.19
C TYR A 64 5.26 -14.24 -5.53
N GLU A 65 4.42 -13.29 -5.94
CA GLU A 65 4.60 -12.48 -7.13
C GLU A 65 4.57 -11.00 -6.73
N THR A 66 5.31 -10.16 -7.45
CA THR A 66 5.41 -8.73 -7.15
C THR A 66 4.84 -7.85 -8.24
N PHE A 67 4.45 -6.64 -7.85
CA PHE A 67 4.06 -5.56 -8.75
C PHE A 67 4.74 -4.24 -8.35
N ASP A 68 4.86 -3.33 -9.31
CA ASP A 68 5.52 -2.05 -9.12
C ASP A 68 4.52 -0.88 -8.97
N SER A 69 3.22 -1.12 -9.23
CA SER A 69 2.17 -0.11 -9.06
C SER A 69 0.80 -0.73 -8.84
N ASN A 70 -0.06 -0.02 -8.11
CA ASN A 70 -1.47 -0.40 -7.91
C ASN A 70 -2.20 -0.59 -9.25
N GLU A 71 -1.89 0.22 -10.26
CA GLU A 71 -2.50 0.19 -11.59
C GLU A 71 -2.12 -1.07 -12.35
N ALA A 72 -0.86 -1.50 -12.26
CA ALA A 72 -0.39 -2.76 -12.85
C ALA A 72 -1.06 -3.96 -12.17
N MET A 73 -1.08 -3.98 -10.84
CA MET A 73 -1.76 -5.01 -10.03
C MET A 73 -3.24 -5.10 -10.37
N TYR A 74 -3.96 -3.96 -10.34
CA TYR A 74 -5.38 -3.89 -10.68
C TYR A 74 -5.66 -4.40 -12.10
N THR A 75 -4.88 -3.95 -13.08
CA THR A 75 -5.05 -4.35 -14.48
C THR A 75 -4.91 -5.85 -14.64
N LYS A 76 -3.91 -6.46 -14.00
CA LYS A 76 -3.65 -7.89 -14.08
C LYS A 76 -4.76 -8.72 -13.40
N ILE A 77 -5.25 -8.27 -12.24
CA ILE A 77 -6.40 -8.93 -11.58
C ILE A 77 -7.66 -8.81 -12.43
N LYS A 78 -7.95 -7.62 -12.98
CA LYS A 78 -9.14 -7.35 -13.81
C LYS A 78 -9.16 -8.15 -15.11
N GLN A 79 -8.02 -8.30 -15.76
CA GLN A 79 -7.91 -9.10 -16.99
C GLN A 79 -8.20 -10.57 -16.74
N GLY A 80 -8.01 -11.05 -15.52
CA GLY A 80 -8.12 -12.48 -15.22
C GLY A 80 -7.02 -13.30 -15.87
N GLY A 81 -7.20 -14.62 -15.90
CA GLY A 81 -6.22 -15.55 -16.48
C GLY A 81 -5.08 -15.96 -15.53
N THR A 82 -4.75 -15.11 -14.55
CA THR A 82 -3.87 -15.44 -13.42
C THR A 82 -4.70 -15.47 -12.14
N THR A 83 -4.46 -16.47 -11.32
CA THR A 83 -5.10 -16.59 -10.01
C THR A 83 -4.24 -15.90 -8.95
N TYR A 84 -4.86 -15.05 -8.16
CA TYR A 84 -4.29 -14.49 -6.95
C TYR A 84 -5.24 -14.76 -5.79
N ASP A 85 -4.72 -15.28 -4.68
CA ASP A 85 -5.50 -15.59 -3.49
C ASP A 85 -5.47 -14.42 -2.49
N ILE A 86 -4.34 -13.71 -2.40
CA ILE A 86 -4.16 -12.47 -1.66
C ILE A 86 -3.54 -11.42 -2.58
N ALA A 87 -3.98 -10.17 -2.45
CA ALA A 87 -3.29 -8.99 -2.99
C ALA A 87 -3.15 -7.93 -1.89
N ILE A 88 -2.13 -7.04 -2.00
CA ILE A 88 -1.88 -5.98 -1.02
C ILE A 88 -1.94 -4.59 -1.71
N PRO A 89 -3.14 -4.10 -2.06
CA PRO A 89 -3.33 -2.75 -2.61
C PRO A 89 -3.29 -1.66 -1.55
N SER A 90 -3.00 -0.43 -1.99
CA SER A 90 -3.25 0.76 -1.21
C SER A 90 -4.75 1.12 -1.17
N GLU A 91 -5.14 1.93 -0.19
CA GLU A 91 -6.54 2.25 0.14
C GLU A 91 -7.36 2.79 -1.04
N TYR A 92 -6.77 3.68 -1.87
CA TYR A 92 -7.50 4.26 -3.01
C TYR A 92 -7.84 3.23 -4.08
N MET A 93 -6.98 2.21 -4.23
CA MET A 93 -7.21 1.13 -5.18
C MET A 93 -8.28 0.16 -4.68
N ILE A 94 -8.39 -0.05 -3.38
CA ILE A 94 -9.48 -0.87 -2.78
C ILE A 94 -10.85 -0.32 -3.19
N ASN A 95 -11.04 1.01 -3.10
CA ASN A 95 -12.29 1.64 -3.55
C ASN A 95 -12.62 1.30 -5.01
N LYS A 96 -11.63 1.39 -5.89
CA LYS A 96 -11.79 1.08 -7.32
C LYS A 96 -12.13 -0.39 -7.54
N MET A 97 -11.40 -1.28 -6.87
CA MET A 97 -11.62 -2.73 -6.99
C MET A 97 -12.99 -3.17 -6.45
N LYS A 98 -13.48 -2.54 -5.36
CA LYS A 98 -14.83 -2.76 -4.82
C LYS A 98 -15.92 -2.37 -5.82
N ASP A 99 -15.81 -1.18 -6.40
CA ASP A 99 -16.80 -0.65 -7.34
C ASP A 99 -16.93 -1.51 -8.60
N GLU A 100 -15.85 -2.17 -8.98
CA GLU A 100 -15.81 -3.07 -10.13
C GLU A 100 -16.03 -4.54 -9.77
N ASP A 101 -16.45 -4.81 -8.52
CA ASP A 101 -16.75 -6.16 -8.03
C ASP A 101 -15.58 -7.16 -8.17
N LEU A 102 -14.35 -6.69 -7.95
CA LEU A 102 -13.14 -7.50 -8.07
C LEU A 102 -12.68 -8.14 -6.75
N LEU A 103 -13.32 -7.83 -5.62
CA LEU A 103 -12.96 -8.31 -4.29
C LEU A 103 -14.04 -9.24 -3.70
N VAL A 104 -13.60 -10.21 -2.93
CA VAL A 104 -14.46 -11.08 -2.13
C VAL A 104 -14.72 -10.39 -0.79
N PRO A 105 -15.98 -10.25 -0.36
CA PRO A 105 -16.29 -9.83 1.01
C PRO A 105 -15.68 -10.80 2.02
N LEU A 106 -15.06 -10.25 3.07
CA LEU A 106 -14.43 -11.05 4.12
C LEU A 106 -15.47 -11.77 4.99
N ASP A 107 -15.21 -13.02 5.28
CA ASP A 107 -15.95 -13.84 6.25
C ASP A 107 -15.26 -13.75 7.61
N TYR A 108 -15.80 -12.91 8.48
CA TYR A 108 -15.24 -12.67 9.82
C TYR A 108 -15.25 -13.91 10.74
N SER A 109 -16.07 -14.93 10.43
CA SER A 109 -16.04 -16.18 11.17
C SER A 109 -14.75 -16.99 10.95
N LYS A 110 -13.97 -16.62 9.91
CA LYS A 110 -12.69 -17.23 9.54
C LYS A 110 -11.48 -16.39 9.93
N ILE A 111 -11.68 -15.18 10.49
CA ILE A 111 -10.60 -14.26 10.84
C ILE A 111 -10.36 -14.31 12.34
N GLU A 112 -9.12 -14.64 12.72
CA GLU A 112 -8.61 -14.64 14.08
C GLU A 112 -7.54 -13.56 14.22
N GLY A 113 -7.50 -12.86 15.37
CA GLY A 113 -6.48 -11.82 15.65
C GLY A 113 -6.82 -10.45 15.09
N LEU A 114 -8.03 -10.19 14.58
CA LEU A 114 -8.43 -8.85 14.15
C LEU A 114 -8.43 -7.86 15.32
N GLU A 115 -8.68 -8.33 16.53
CA GLU A 115 -8.59 -7.54 17.76
C GLU A 115 -7.20 -6.99 18.07
N ASN A 116 -6.15 -7.51 17.41
CA ASN A 116 -4.79 -7.01 17.49
C ASN A 116 -4.61 -5.71 16.67
N ILE A 117 -5.49 -5.44 15.70
CA ILE A 117 -5.43 -4.21 14.90
C ILE A 117 -6.02 -3.04 15.69
N GLY A 118 -5.28 -1.93 15.76
CA GLY A 118 -5.73 -0.72 16.44
C GLY A 118 -7.04 -0.20 15.84
N PRO A 119 -8.03 0.19 16.69
CA PRO A 119 -9.34 0.63 16.22
C PRO A 119 -9.27 1.87 15.31
N GLU A 120 -8.24 2.70 15.45
CA GLU A 120 -7.95 3.86 14.59
C GLU A 120 -7.62 3.47 13.15
N PHE A 121 -7.17 2.25 12.91
CA PHE A 121 -6.85 1.73 11.56
C PHE A 121 -8.02 1.00 10.90
N LEU A 122 -9.09 0.73 11.66
CA LEU A 122 -10.29 0.04 11.18
C LEU A 122 -11.37 1.03 10.73
N ASN A 123 -12.35 0.53 9.97
CA ASN A 123 -13.54 1.27 9.55
C ASN A 123 -13.26 2.57 8.78
N GLN A 124 -12.17 2.60 8.03
CA GLN A 124 -11.75 3.75 7.25
C GLN A 124 -12.73 4.08 6.12
N SER A 125 -12.66 5.31 5.57
CA SER A 125 -13.57 5.82 4.54
C SER A 125 -13.60 4.95 3.28
N PHE A 126 -12.48 4.34 2.93
CA PHE A 126 -12.35 3.48 1.76
C PHE A 126 -12.99 2.09 1.92
N ASP A 127 -13.13 1.59 3.16
CA ASP A 127 -13.75 0.28 3.42
C ASP A 127 -14.54 0.25 4.73
N LYS A 128 -15.72 0.84 4.72
CA LYS A 128 -16.62 0.90 5.89
C LYS A 128 -16.94 -0.50 6.40
N GLY A 129 -16.67 -0.70 7.71
CA GLY A 129 -16.83 -1.98 8.40
C GLY A 129 -15.77 -3.03 8.02
N ASN A 130 -14.68 -2.63 7.38
CA ASN A 130 -13.60 -3.51 6.88
C ASN A 130 -14.13 -4.71 6.08
N LYS A 131 -15.14 -4.46 5.25
CA LYS A 131 -15.85 -5.53 4.55
C LYS A 131 -14.97 -6.31 3.57
N PHE A 132 -13.91 -5.71 3.05
CA PHE A 132 -13.09 -6.28 1.98
C PHE A 132 -11.60 -6.33 2.29
N SER A 133 -11.14 -5.61 3.35
CA SER A 133 -9.71 -5.39 3.58
C SER A 133 -9.33 -5.49 5.05
N ILE A 134 -8.12 -5.96 5.30
CA ILE A 134 -7.46 -6.00 6.60
C ILE A 134 -6.18 -5.16 6.50
N PRO A 135 -5.98 -4.15 7.37
CA PRO A 135 -4.76 -3.36 7.37
C PRO A 135 -3.50 -4.22 7.50
N TYR A 136 -2.50 -3.92 6.67
CA TYR A 136 -1.23 -4.64 6.60
C TYR A 136 -0.07 -3.77 7.09
N PHE A 137 0.10 -2.59 6.46
CA PHE A 137 0.97 -1.52 6.90
C PHE A 137 0.27 -0.18 6.75
N TRP A 138 0.79 0.83 7.42
CA TRP A 138 0.34 2.21 7.31
C TRP A 138 1.51 3.17 7.45
N GLY A 139 1.28 4.43 7.14
CA GLY A 139 2.27 5.46 7.33
C GLY A 139 1.77 6.84 6.92
N THR A 140 2.69 7.78 6.86
CA THR A 140 2.41 9.18 6.57
C THR A 140 3.23 9.68 5.40
N LEU A 141 2.76 10.73 4.74
CA LEU A 141 3.57 11.59 3.92
C LEU A 141 4.20 12.66 4.84
N GLY A 142 5.47 12.96 4.66
CA GLY A 142 6.13 13.97 5.47
C GLY A 142 7.42 14.48 4.86
N ILE A 143 8.20 15.16 5.69
CA ILE A 143 9.46 15.79 5.30
C ILE A 143 10.62 14.98 5.86
N VAL A 144 11.45 14.41 4.98
CA VAL A 144 12.77 13.91 5.33
C VAL A 144 13.78 15.02 5.13
N TYR A 145 14.66 15.24 6.10
CA TYR A 145 15.69 16.27 6.00
C TYR A 145 17.02 15.81 6.56
N ASN A 146 18.10 16.40 6.04
CA ASN A 146 19.45 16.16 6.54
C ASN A 146 19.79 17.25 7.56
N GLU A 147 19.92 16.89 8.85
CA GLU A 147 20.19 17.83 9.95
C GLU A 147 21.53 18.57 9.84
N THR A 148 22.45 18.08 9.00
CA THR A 148 23.73 18.78 8.74
C THR A 148 23.65 19.78 7.59
N MET A 149 22.52 19.82 6.86
CA MET A 149 22.31 20.68 5.69
C MET A 149 21.17 21.70 5.90
N VAL A 150 20.43 21.61 6.99
CA VAL A 150 19.39 22.57 7.39
C VAL A 150 19.82 23.24 8.69
N GLU A 151 19.54 24.55 8.83
CA GLU A 151 19.87 25.29 10.06
C GLU A 151 18.85 25.01 11.17
N GLU A 152 17.59 24.86 10.78
CA GLU A 152 16.46 24.54 11.66
C GLU A 152 15.68 23.38 11.09
N ALA A 153 15.24 22.47 11.95
CA ALA A 153 14.36 21.37 11.56
C ALA A 153 13.04 21.93 11.00
N PRO A 154 12.57 21.48 9.82
CA PRO A 154 11.25 21.87 9.34
C PRO A 154 10.17 21.21 10.21
N GLU A 155 9.15 21.98 10.60
CA GLU A 155 7.99 21.50 11.38
C GLU A 155 6.68 21.72 10.64
N HIS A 156 6.69 22.58 9.62
CA HIS A 156 5.54 23.03 8.86
C HIS A 156 5.76 22.83 7.37
N TRP A 157 4.65 22.63 6.62
CA TRP A 157 4.75 22.63 5.17
C TRP A 157 5.30 23.96 4.63
N ASP A 158 4.97 25.07 5.29
CA ASP A 158 5.44 26.42 4.88
C ASP A 158 6.96 26.59 4.99
N ASP A 159 7.65 25.79 5.79
CA ASP A 159 9.09 25.83 5.88
C ASP A 159 9.77 25.52 4.55
N LEU A 160 9.10 24.73 3.67
CA LEU A 160 9.64 24.43 2.34
C LEU A 160 9.83 25.67 1.46
N TRP A 161 9.13 26.79 1.75
CA TRP A 161 9.25 28.05 1.00
C TRP A 161 10.38 28.95 1.48
N LYS A 162 11.12 28.58 2.53
CA LYS A 162 12.27 29.34 3.02
C LYS A 162 13.34 29.47 1.92
N PRO A 163 13.88 30.68 1.68
CA PRO A 163 14.82 30.89 0.56
C PRO A 163 16.16 30.20 0.70
N GLU A 164 16.55 29.80 1.92
CA GLU A 164 17.76 29.01 2.18
C GLU A 164 17.72 27.63 1.52
N TYR A 165 16.56 27.08 1.23
CA TYR A 165 16.40 25.79 0.57
C TYR A 165 16.46 25.84 -0.95
N LYS A 166 17.00 26.94 -1.52
CA LYS A 166 17.13 27.08 -2.96
C LYS A 166 17.81 25.88 -3.62
N ASN A 167 17.12 25.25 -4.58
CA ASN A 167 17.59 24.09 -5.36
C ASN A 167 18.05 22.90 -4.48
N SER A 168 17.39 22.67 -3.35
CA SER A 168 17.78 21.60 -2.39
C SER A 168 16.60 20.71 -1.96
N ILE A 169 15.37 20.97 -2.44
CA ILE A 169 14.18 20.19 -2.10
C ILE A 169 13.86 19.19 -3.21
N MET A 170 13.60 17.96 -2.83
CA MET A 170 13.04 16.95 -3.71
C MET A 170 11.57 16.68 -3.35
N LEU A 171 10.70 16.66 -4.35
CA LEU A 171 9.30 16.31 -4.18
C LEU A 171 9.01 14.94 -4.79
N PHE A 172 8.11 14.19 -4.17
CA PHE A 172 7.59 12.96 -4.74
C PHE A 172 6.81 13.23 -6.03
N ASP A 173 6.98 12.42 -7.07
CA ASP A 173 6.31 12.58 -8.37
C ASP A 173 4.86 12.08 -8.31
N GLY A 174 4.02 12.77 -7.55
CA GLY A 174 2.62 12.45 -7.35
C GLY A 174 1.74 13.69 -7.29
N ALA A 175 0.64 13.69 -8.06
CA ALA A 175 -0.27 14.83 -8.15
C ALA A 175 -0.99 15.07 -6.81
N ARG A 176 -1.40 14.00 -6.12
CA ARG A 176 -2.10 14.10 -4.84
C ARG A 176 -1.16 14.57 -3.73
N GLU A 177 0.07 14.09 -3.73
CA GLU A 177 1.11 14.41 -2.77
C GLU A 177 1.51 15.89 -2.87
N VAL A 178 1.84 16.36 -4.07
CA VAL A 178 2.30 17.73 -4.28
C VAL A 178 1.17 18.76 -4.10
N LEU A 179 -0.01 18.50 -4.63
CA LEU A 179 -1.16 19.38 -4.39
C LEU A 179 -1.64 19.28 -2.94
N GLY A 180 -1.57 18.11 -2.34
CA GLY A 180 -1.94 17.87 -0.95
C GLY A 180 -1.10 18.66 0.04
N LEU A 181 0.24 18.63 -0.09
CA LEU A 181 1.10 19.46 0.76
C LEU A 181 0.81 20.96 0.61
N GLY A 182 0.55 21.39 -0.63
CA GLY A 182 0.19 22.78 -0.90
C GLY A 182 -1.17 23.17 -0.29
N LEU A 183 -2.18 22.32 -0.36
CA LEU A 183 -3.48 22.50 0.28
C LEU A 183 -3.32 22.54 1.81
N ASN A 184 -2.62 21.57 2.39
CA ASN A 184 -2.40 21.50 3.83
C ASN A 184 -1.62 22.73 4.35
N SER A 185 -0.72 23.31 3.57
CA SER A 185 -0.01 24.53 3.93
C SER A 185 -0.93 25.79 4.05
N PHE A 186 -2.16 25.72 3.58
CA PHE A 186 -3.23 26.68 3.81
C PHE A 186 -4.24 26.23 4.89
N GLY A 187 -4.08 25.04 5.46
CA GLY A 187 -5.06 24.41 6.32
C GLY A 187 -6.29 23.87 5.57
N TYR A 188 -6.19 23.68 4.25
CA TYR A 188 -7.25 23.05 3.45
C TYR A 188 -7.08 21.53 3.48
N SER A 189 -8.19 20.81 3.32
CA SER A 189 -8.16 19.35 3.17
C SER A 189 -7.40 18.93 1.90
N LEU A 190 -6.54 17.91 2.01
CA LEU A 190 -5.87 17.30 0.85
C LEU A 190 -6.86 16.62 -0.12
N ASN A 191 -8.13 16.48 0.29
CA ASN A 191 -9.23 15.98 -0.52
C ASN A 191 -10.11 17.10 -1.10
N SER A 192 -9.65 18.37 -1.08
CA SER A 192 -10.45 19.52 -1.53
C SER A 192 -10.94 19.33 -2.97
N LYS A 193 -12.23 19.61 -3.16
CA LYS A 193 -12.92 19.70 -4.46
C LYS A 193 -13.35 21.13 -4.76
N ASP A 194 -12.67 22.12 -4.16
CA ASP A 194 -12.89 23.55 -4.40
C ASP A 194 -11.86 24.06 -5.42
N THR A 195 -12.37 24.60 -6.52
CA THR A 195 -11.52 25.09 -7.61
C THR A 195 -10.67 26.29 -7.19
N GLN A 196 -11.20 27.20 -6.34
CA GLN A 196 -10.47 28.35 -5.86
C GLN A 196 -9.31 27.93 -4.97
N GLN A 197 -9.55 27.03 -4.01
CA GLN A 197 -8.49 26.48 -3.15
C GLN A 197 -7.36 25.82 -3.96
N LEU A 198 -7.72 25.08 -5.01
CA LEU A 198 -6.74 24.46 -5.90
C LEU A 198 -5.93 25.49 -6.71
N GLU A 199 -6.56 26.56 -7.19
CA GLU A 199 -5.88 27.63 -7.92
C GLU A 199 -4.91 28.39 -7.00
N GLU A 200 -5.35 28.77 -5.79
CA GLU A 200 -4.50 29.40 -4.77
C GLU A 200 -3.30 28.50 -4.41
N THR A 201 -3.54 27.19 -4.29
CA THR A 201 -2.50 26.19 -4.02
C THR A 201 -1.46 26.14 -5.13
N VAL A 202 -1.87 26.10 -6.39
CA VAL A 202 -0.95 26.05 -7.53
C VAL A 202 -0.13 27.35 -7.62
N ASP A 203 -0.75 28.51 -7.37
CA ASP A 203 -0.05 29.81 -7.33
C ASP A 203 1.00 29.85 -6.21
N LYS A 204 0.73 29.22 -5.07
CA LYS A 204 1.71 29.05 -3.98
C LYS A 204 2.83 28.09 -4.38
N LEU A 205 2.50 26.96 -4.98
CA LEU A 205 3.48 25.99 -5.47
C LEU A 205 4.42 26.58 -6.55
N TYR A 206 3.94 27.48 -7.41
CA TYR A 206 4.82 28.19 -8.34
C TYR A 206 5.92 28.97 -7.61
N LYS A 207 5.65 29.52 -6.43
CA LYS A 207 6.65 30.21 -5.60
C LYS A 207 7.64 29.26 -4.94
N LEU A 208 7.33 27.96 -4.84
CA LEU A 208 8.23 26.93 -4.33
C LEU A 208 9.28 26.52 -5.38
N THR A 209 9.01 26.73 -6.67
CA THR A 209 9.86 26.22 -7.76
C THR A 209 11.35 26.56 -7.65
N PRO A 210 11.79 27.75 -7.13
CA PRO A 210 13.20 28.03 -6.96
C PRO A 210 13.91 27.10 -5.96
N ASN A 211 13.18 26.51 -5.02
CA ASN A 211 13.70 25.62 -3.98
C ASN A 211 13.76 24.17 -4.46
N ILE A 212 13.00 23.81 -5.50
CA ILE A 212 12.89 22.43 -5.96
C ILE A 212 14.12 22.05 -6.78
N LYS A 213 14.80 21.01 -6.35
CA LYS A 213 15.91 20.37 -7.08
C LYS A 213 15.38 19.36 -8.09
N ALA A 214 14.49 18.45 -7.67
CA ALA A 214 13.90 17.42 -8.51
C ALA A 214 12.49 17.05 -8.05
N ILE A 215 11.70 16.53 -8.99
CA ILE A 215 10.43 15.83 -8.72
C ILE A 215 10.67 14.41 -9.24
N VAL A 216 10.70 13.42 -8.34
CA VAL A 216 11.14 12.05 -8.60
C VAL A 216 10.35 11.07 -7.72
N ALA A 217 10.36 9.81 -8.08
CA ALA A 217 9.78 8.73 -7.27
C ALA A 217 10.86 8.06 -6.40
N ASP A 218 11.16 6.79 -6.64
CA ASP A 218 12.06 5.96 -5.83
C ASP A 218 13.52 6.46 -5.84
N GLU A 219 13.91 7.21 -6.86
CA GLU A 219 15.26 7.78 -6.95
C GLU A 219 15.58 8.72 -5.80
N MET A 220 14.56 9.34 -5.17
CA MET A 220 14.73 10.22 -4.01
C MET A 220 15.53 9.55 -2.91
N LYS A 221 15.30 8.28 -2.65
CA LYS A 221 16.04 7.49 -1.65
C LYS A 221 17.56 7.59 -1.84
N GLY A 222 18.03 7.35 -3.06
CA GLY A 222 19.45 7.43 -3.38
C GLY A 222 20.04 8.83 -3.22
N TYR A 223 19.31 9.86 -3.59
CA TYR A 223 19.76 11.27 -3.43
C TYR A 223 19.88 11.67 -1.96
N MET A 224 18.90 11.32 -1.13
CA MET A 224 18.90 11.64 0.30
C MET A 224 20.02 10.89 1.05
N ILE A 225 20.18 9.59 0.80
CA ILE A 225 21.25 8.78 1.40
C ILE A 225 22.64 9.33 1.07
N GLN A 226 22.84 9.86 -0.14
CA GLN A 226 24.12 10.40 -0.60
C GLN A 226 24.34 11.88 -0.25
N ASN A 227 23.47 12.51 0.54
CA ASN A 227 23.51 13.93 0.88
C ASN A 227 23.43 14.88 -0.34
N ASN A 228 22.72 14.45 -1.39
CA ASN A 228 22.59 15.22 -2.63
C ASN A 228 21.40 16.21 -2.60
N ALA A 229 20.58 16.16 -1.55
CA ALA A 229 19.49 17.11 -1.29
C ALA A 229 19.38 17.33 0.23
N ALA A 230 18.97 18.53 0.64
CA ALA A 230 18.77 18.85 2.04
C ALA A 230 17.43 18.36 2.57
N ILE A 231 16.41 18.39 1.72
CA ILE A 231 15.02 18.05 2.07
C ILE A 231 14.40 17.17 0.99
N GLY A 232 13.58 16.20 1.42
CA GLY A 232 12.71 15.40 0.56
C GLY A 232 11.29 15.35 1.12
N VAL A 233 10.29 15.32 0.25
CA VAL A 233 8.90 15.06 0.64
C VAL A 233 8.54 13.68 0.12
N THR A 234 8.35 12.73 1.05
CA THR A 234 8.09 11.33 0.72
C THR A 234 7.39 10.59 1.86
N PHE A 235 7.15 9.31 1.67
CA PHE A 235 6.44 8.44 2.61
C PHE A 235 7.35 7.90 3.72
N SER A 236 6.82 7.80 4.94
CA SER A 236 7.54 7.35 6.13
C SER A 236 8.24 6.00 5.94
N GLY A 237 7.63 5.05 5.23
CA GLY A 237 8.22 3.75 4.98
C GLY A 237 9.52 3.83 4.17
N GLU A 238 9.56 4.68 3.12
CA GLU A 238 10.78 4.93 2.35
C GLU A 238 11.88 5.56 3.21
N VAL A 239 11.47 6.47 4.11
CA VAL A 239 12.40 7.15 5.01
C VAL A 239 13.04 6.20 6.00
N SER A 240 12.31 5.21 6.53
CA SER A 240 12.88 4.20 7.43
C SER A 240 14.14 3.55 6.84
N GLN A 241 14.07 3.16 5.57
CA GLN A 241 15.22 2.59 4.86
C GLN A 241 16.35 3.60 4.58
N MET A 242 16.00 4.91 4.48
CA MET A 242 17.01 5.97 4.34
C MET A 242 17.76 6.19 5.65
N LEU A 243 17.05 6.22 6.79
CA LEU A 243 17.64 6.43 8.12
C LEU A 243 18.65 5.34 8.49
N GLU A 244 18.38 4.08 8.10
CA GLU A 244 19.33 2.98 8.31
C GLU A 244 20.68 3.17 7.59
N LYS A 245 20.68 3.94 6.50
CA LYS A 245 21.86 4.14 5.63
C LYS A 245 22.53 5.50 5.81
N ASN A 246 21.85 6.46 6.44
CA ASN A 246 22.38 7.79 6.67
C ASN A 246 21.85 8.35 8.00
N GLU A 247 22.71 8.31 9.02
CA GLU A 247 22.41 8.74 10.39
C GLU A 247 22.09 10.23 10.56
N ASN A 248 22.43 11.06 9.53
CA ASN A 248 22.12 12.49 9.56
C ASN A 248 20.71 12.83 9.05
N LEU A 249 19.95 11.85 8.60
CA LEU A 249 18.58 12.07 8.16
C LEU A 249 17.62 12.04 9.36
N ARG A 250 16.57 12.84 9.25
CA ARG A 250 15.45 12.89 10.19
C ARG A 250 14.16 12.96 9.40
N TYR A 251 13.07 12.55 10.02
CA TYR A 251 11.74 12.64 9.43
C TYR A 251 10.78 13.36 10.35
N VAL A 252 9.90 14.15 9.78
CA VAL A 252 8.85 14.86 10.51
C VAL A 252 7.54 14.82 9.73
N VAL A 253 6.45 14.63 10.46
CA VAL A 253 5.09 14.83 9.96
C VAL A 253 4.71 16.27 10.25
N PRO A 254 4.44 17.11 9.23
CA PRO A 254 4.07 18.51 9.45
C PRO A 254 2.84 18.68 10.34
N THR A 255 2.87 19.71 11.19
CA THR A 255 1.90 19.89 12.26
C THR A 255 0.50 20.28 11.80
N GLU A 256 0.36 20.88 10.59
CA GLU A 256 -0.93 21.33 10.08
C GLU A 256 -1.84 20.16 9.71
N ALA A 257 -1.34 19.26 8.89
CA ALA A 257 -2.00 18.05 8.41
C ALA A 257 -1.06 17.29 7.47
N SER A 258 -1.34 16.04 7.20
CA SER A 258 -0.69 15.28 6.14
C SER A 258 -1.54 14.10 5.66
N ASN A 259 -1.04 13.37 4.68
CA ASN A 259 -1.64 12.12 4.23
C ASN A 259 -1.34 10.98 5.20
N LEU A 260 -2.39 10.24 5.54
CA LEU A 260 -2.35 8.93 6.19
C LEU A 260 -2.69 7.87 5.14
N TRP A 261 -1.77 6.98 4.83
CA TRP A 261 -1.96 5.93 3.84
C TRP A 261 -2.00 4.54 4.48
N PHE A 262 -2.64 3.61 3.78
CA PHE A 262 -2.78 2.22 4.19
C PHE A 262 -2.55 1.27 3.03
N ASP A 263 -1.75 0.24 3.25
CA ASP A 263 -1.77 -0.96 2.43
C ASP A 263 -2.51 -2.07 3.16
N ASN A 264 -3.29 -2.83 2.44
CA ASN A 264 -4.25 -3.76 3.04
C ASN A 264 -4.23 -5.12 2.34
N MET A 265 -4.34 -6.19 3.10
CA MET A 265 -4.61 -7.52 2.57
C MET A 265 -6.06 -7.59 2.08
N VAL A 266 -6.25 -8.00 0.83
CA VAL A 266 -7.56 -8.25 0.22
C VAL A 266 -7.59 -9.63 -0.46
N ILE A 267 -8.79 -10.20 -0.61
CA ILE A 267 -9.01 -11.44 -1.35
C ILE A 267 -9.63 -11.07 -2.71
N PRO A 268 -8.89 -11.15 -3.83
CA PRO A 268 -9.44 -10.92 -5.16
C PRO A 268 -10.45 -12.01 -5.56
N LYS A 269 -11.41 -11.70 -6.44
CA LYS A 269 -12.34 -12.70 -6.99
C LYS A 269 -11.69 -13.78 -7.87
N THR A 270 -10.43 -13.60 -8.22
CA THR A 270 -9.63 -14.62 -8.90
C THR A 270 -9.19 -15.75 -7.96
N VAL A 271 -9.46 -15.64 -6.65
CA VAL A 271 -9.08 -16.61 -5.62
C VAL A 271 -9.50 -18.03 -5.96
N LYS A 272 -8.60 -18.99 -5.76
CA LYS A 272 -8.89 -20.43 -5.85
C LYS A 272 -8.81 -21.11 -4.50
N ASN A 273 -7.93 -20.66 -3.63
CA ASN A 273 -7.74 -21.24 -2.30
C ASN A 273 -8.10 -20.21 -1.22
N GLN A 274 -9.39 -19.99 -1.04
CA GLN A 274 -9.88 -19.02 -0.07
C GLN A 274 -9.53 -19.40 1.38
N ASP A 275 -9.48 -20.69 1.70
CA ASP A 275 -9.10 -21.14 3.05
C ASP A 275 -7.61 -20.87 3.32
N ALA A 276 -6.73 -21.04 2.33
CA ALA A 276 -5.34 -20.66 2.45
C ALA A 276 -5.16 -19.12 2.58
N ALA A 277 -6.00 -18.33 1.90
CA ALA A 277 -6.00 -16.89 2.05
C ALA A 277 -6.33 -16.47 3.49
N TYR A 278 -7.37 -17.03 4.10
CA TYR A 278 -7.68 -16.77 5.51
C TYR A 278 -6.60 -17.27 6.45
N ALA A 279 -6.02 -18.46 6.20
CA ALA A 279 -4.91 -18.95 6.99
C ALA A 279 -3.72 -17.99 6.99
N PHE A 280 -3.41 -17.38 5.83
CA PHE A 280 -2.35 -16.39 5.70
C PHE A 280 -2.70 -15.07 6.39
N ILE A 281 -3.93 -14.56 6.25
CA ILE A 281 -4.38 -13.38 6.98
C ILE A 281 -4.22 -13.59 8.49
N ASN A 282 -4.70 -14.70 9.02
CA ASN A 282 -4.60 -15.03 10.44
C ASN A 282 -3.13 -15.21 10.89
N PHE A 283 -2.29 -15.76 10.03
CA PHE A 283 -0.86 -15.88 10.29
C PHE A 283 -0.20 -14.51 10.41
N MET A 284 -0.51 -13.56 9.50
CA MET A 284 0.04 -12.20 9.53
C MET A 284 -0.51 -11.36 10.67
N LEU A 285 -1.72 -11.66 11.18
CA LEU A 285 -2.32 -10.97 12.34
C LEU A 285 -1.74 -11.42 13.69
N LYS A 286 -0.96 -12.49 13.75
CA LYS A 286 -0.24 -12.89 14.97
C LYS A 286 0.79 -11.81 15.33
N PRO A 287 0.86 -11.34 16.60
CA PRO A 287 1.77 -10.26 16.99
C PRO A 287 3.24 -10.50 16.63
N GLU A 288 3.72 -11.73 16.84
CA GLU A 288 5.10 -12.11 16.54
C GLU A 288 5.44 -12.07 15.04
N ASN A 289 4.46 -12.35 14.16
CA ASN A 289 4.65 -12.28 12.72
C ASN A 289 4.53 -10.86 12.20
N ALA A 290 3.58 -10.08 12.73
CA ALA A 290 3.44 -8.68 12.43
C ALA A 290 4.68 -7.87 12.87
N LEU A 291 5.25 -8.16 14.07
CA LEU A 291 6.49 -7.58 14.54
C LEU A 291 7.65 -7.88 13.59
N LYS A 292 7.88 -9.18 13.32
CA LYS A 292 8.98 -9.61 12.44
C LYS A 292 8.89 -8.96 11.07
N ASN A 293 7.67 -8.85 10.53
CA ASN A 293 7.45 -8.20 9.24
C ASN A 293 7.73 -6.69 9.29
N ALA A 294 7.27 -6.01 10.36
CA ALA A 294 7.52 -4.58 10.54
C ALA A 294 9.01 -4.26 10.73
N GLU A 295 9.74 -5.11 11.45
CA GLU A 295 11.20 -4.95 11.61
C GLU A 295 11.96 -5.16 10.29
N TYR A 296 11.55 -6.13 9.47
CA TYR A 296 12.18 -6.41 8.18
C TYR A 296 11.91 -5.30 7.14
N VAL A 297 10.62 -4.91 7.00
CA VAL A 297 10.21 -3.92 5.99
C VAL A 297 10.51 -2.48 6.45
N GLY A 298 10.54 -2.24 7.76
CA GLY A 298 10.76 -0.91 8.34
C GLY A 298 9.51 -0.01 8.35
N TYR A 299 8.32 -0.55 8.08
CA TYR A 299 7.07 0.21 8.03
C TYR A 299 6.26 0.06 9.32
N SER A 300 5.40 1.05 9.59
CA SER A 300 4.58 1.05 10.80
C SER A 300 3.50 -0.02 10.74
N THR A 301 3.47 -0.87 11.77
CA THR A 301 2.46 -1.92 11.89
C THR A 301 1.16 -1.39 12.51
N PRO A 302 -0.01 -1.76 11.98
CA PRO A 302 -1.30 -1.48 12.62
C PRO A 302 -1.62 -2.44 13.78
N ASN A 303 -0.80 -3.47 14.00
CA ASN A 303 -0.96 -4.47 15.05
C ASN A 303 -0.41 -3.93 16.37
N LEU A 304 -1.29 -3.55 17.29
CA LEU A 304 -0.90 -2.91 18.56
C LEU A 304 -0.03 -3.80 19.45
N PRO A 305 -0.36 -5.09 19.70
CA PRO A 305 0.55 -5.97 20.42
C PRO A 305 1.94 -6.10 19.77
N ALA A 306 2.02 -6.11 18.44
CA ALA A 306 3.31 -6.13 17.75
C ALA A 306 4.08 -4.82 17.96
N LYS A 307 3.41 -3.66 17.89
CA LYS A 307 4.02 -2.36 18.21
C LYS A 307 4.64 -2.34 19.60
N GLU A 308 3.91 -2.87 20.61
CA GLU A 308 4.41 -2.93 22.00
C GLU A 308 5.67 -3.78 22.17
N LEU A 309 5.94 -4.71 21.26
CA LEU A 309 7.14 -5.54 21.27
C LEU A 309 8.34 -4.87 20.57
N LEU A 310 8.14 -3.77 19.83
CA LEU A 310 9.23 -3.01 19.23
C LEU A 310 10.17 -2.43 20.30
N PRO A 311 11.46 -2.19 19.95
CA PRO A 311 12.35 -1.40 20.79
C PRO A 311 11.73 -0.05 21.16
N GLU A 312 11.97 0.40 22.43
CA GLU A 312 11.37 1.64 22.96
C GLU A 312 11.61 2.84 22.04
N GLU A 313 12.81 2.98 21.51
CA GLU A 313 13.19 4.05 20.58
C GLU A 313 12.37 4.05 19.28
N LYS A 314 11.93 2.87 18.82
CA LYS A 314 11.11 2.76 17.60
C LYS A 314 9.64 3.02 17.88
N LYS A 315 9.09 2.42 18.93
CA LYS A 315 7.66 2.56 19.22
C LYS A 315 7.27 3.96 19.71
N GLU A 316 8.22 4.69 20.33
CA GLU A 316 8.03 6.06 20.79
C GLU A 316 8.44 7.12 19.76
N ASP A 317 8.96 6.70 18.60
CA ASP A 317 9.32 7.61 17.53
C ASP A 317 8.06 8.16 16.85
N LYS A 318 7.75 9.43 17.16
CA LYS A 318 6.57 10.12 16.64
C LYS A 318 6.60 10.33 15.13
N ALA A 319 7.75 10.20 14.50
CA ALA A 319 7.88 10.25 13.05
C ALA A 319 7.20 9.05 12.37
N PHE A 320 7.29 7.87 12.99
CA PHE A 320 6.71 6.62 12.47
C PHE A 320 5.43 6.19 13.21
N TYR A 321 5.29 6.58 14.47
CA TYR A 321 4.12 6.34 15.31
C TYR A 321 3.61 7.66 15.91
N PRO A 322 3.02 8.56 15.09
CA PRO A 322 2.51 9.83 15.53
C PRO A 322 1.57 9.69 16.73
N ASP A 323 1.62 10.67 17.63
CA ASP A 323 0.72 10.69 18.77
C ASP A 323 -0.74 10.97 18.37
N ALA A 324 -1.66 10.75 19.32
CA ALA A 324 -3.09 10.87 19.07
C ALA A 324 -3.51 12.29 18.63
N GLU A 325 -2.74 13.33 18.98
CA GLU A 325 -3.02 14.70 18.52
C GLU A 325 -2.66 14.86 17.04
N THR A 326 -1.48 14.43 16.64
CA THR A 326 -1.05 14.43 15.24
C THR A 326 -1.98 13.60 14.37
N MET A 327 -2.36 12.39 14.84
CA MET A 327 -3.27 11.50 14.11
C MET A 327 -4.62 12.13 13.77
N LYS A 328 -5.13 13.09 14.56
CA LYS A 328 -6.40 13.79 14.27
C LYS A 328 -6.33 14.71 13.06
N HIS A 329 -5.14 15.16 12.70
CA HIS A 329 -4.90 16.06 11.57
C HIS A 329 -4.51 15.31 10.28
N LEU A 330 -4.34 13.98 10.34
CA LEU A 330 -4.02 13.17 9.18
C LEU A 330 -5.29 12.81 8.41
N GLU A 331 -5.18 12.85 7.08
CA GLU A 331 -6.29 12.54 6.19
C GLU A 331 -5.93 11.37 5.25
N VAL A 332 -6.87 10.44 5.09
CA VAL A 332 -6.78 9.40 4.07
C VAL A 332 -7.26 9.95 2.73
N TYR A 333 -6.61 9.57 1.62
CA TYR A 333 -7.07 9.97 0.30
C TYR A 333 -8.47 9.43 0.00
N GLU A 334 -9.40 10.35 -0.30
CA GLU A 334 -10.71 9.99 -0.83
C GLU A 334 -10.60 9.60 -2.30
N LYS A 335 -11.49 8.72 -2.72
CA LYS A 335 -11.70 8.44 -4.15
C LYS A 335 -12.23 9.67 -4.85
N PHE A 336 -11.54 10.06 -5.90
CA PHE A 336 -12.01 11.08 -6.83
C PHE A 336 -12.73 10.45 -8.03
N ASP A 337 -13.74 11.15 -8.54
CA ASP A 337 -14.28 10.87 -9.86
C ASP A 337 -13.30 11.29 -10.97
N HIS A 338 -13.62 10.94 -12.22
CA HIS A 338 -12.76 11.27 -13.37
C HIS A 338 -12.52 12.78 -13.52
N LYS A 339 -13.50 13.62 -13.14
CA LYS A 339 -13.37 15.08 -13.23
C LYS A 339 -12.28 15.59 -12.29
N TRP A 340 -12.32 15.18 -11.02
CA TRP A 340 -11.36 15.65 -10.03
C TRP A 340 -9.99 14.99 -10.19
N THR A 341 -9.95 13.71 -10.56
CA THR A 341 -8.69 13.05 -10.92
C THR A 341 -8.00 13.78 -12.07
N GLY A 342 -8.74 14.11 -13.14
CA GLY A 342 -8.21 14.90 -14.26
C GLY A 342 -7.78 16.29 -13.83
N LYS A 343 -8.57 17.00 -13.02
CA LYS A 343 -8.22 18.36 -12.55
C LYS A 343 -6.90 18.35 -11.75
N TYR A 344 -6.72 17.43 -10.83
CA TYR A 344 -5.46 17.32 -10.06
C TYR A 344 -4.28 16.99 -10.96
N SER A 345 -4.44 16.04 -11.89
CA SER A 345 -3.39 15.69 -12.85
C SER A 345 -3.00 16.86 -13.75
N ASP A 346 -3.98 17.61 -14.26
CA ASP A 346 -3.73 18.77 -15.11
C ASP A 346 -3.00 19.89 -14.37
N LEU A 347 -3.40 20.20 -13.14
CA LEU A 347 -2.75 21.21 -12.30
C LEU A 347 -1.32 20.80 -11.93
N PHE A 348 -1.11 19.55 -11.60
CA PHE A 348 0.23 19.02 -11.33
C PHE A 348 1.13 19.08 -12.56
N LEU A 349 0.61 18.71 -13.73
CA LEU A 349 1.35 18.85 -14.99
C LEU A 349 1.70 20.31 -15.30
N GLN A 350 0.78 21.24 -15.10
CA GLN A 350 1.04 22.69 -15.24
C GLN A 350 2.15 23.13 -14.28
N PHE A 351 2.12 22.68 -13.03
CA PHE A 351 3.18 22.96 -12.05
C PHE A 351 4.54 22.41 -12.51
N LYS A 352 4.59 21.16 -12.95
CA LYS A 352 5.84 20.54 -13.49
C LYS A 352 6.40 21.30 -14.68
N MET A 353 5.52 21.80 -15.56
CA MET A 353 5.91 22.59 -16.74
C MET A 353 6.35 24.01 -16.40
N TYR A 354 5.80 24.62 -15.34
CA TYR A 354 6.18 25.96 -14.88
C TYR A 354 7.59 26.01 -14.31
N ARG A 355 8.09 24.91 -13.83
CA ARG A 355 9.43 24.76 -13.31
C ARG A 355 10.46 24.89 -14.44
N LYS A 356 11.22 25.98 -14.44
CA LYS A 356 12.32 26.27 -15.39
C LYS A 356 13.66 25.93 -14.78
#